data_053a0377112d4c837cafbb315460326d
#
_entry.id   053a0377112d4c837cafbb315460326d
#
_cell.length_a   1.000
_cell.length_b   1.000
_cell.length_c   1.000
_cell.angle_alpha   90.00
_cell.angle_beta   90.00
_cell.angle_gamma   90.00
#
_symmetry.space_group_name_H-M   'P 1'
#
loop_
_entity.id
_entity.type
_entity.pdbx_description
1 polymer ?
#
loop_
_entity_poly.entity_id
_entity_poly.type
_entity_poly.pdbx_seq_one_letter_code
_entity_poly.pdbx_strand_id
1 'polypeptide(L)'
;NDAEKAKAYNKLVDLGMKDFNDQQSIQQTNQLMKKNDPVDENVMNEGAYNALMNAIECYKYDQLPNAKGKVSPKFNGNATRVWGARQQLVNAGQTAAQNNKADEVLKYWGAFLDTDSEPLFASVDAKQKEAEKEYIGQVALFAARYAYQAKDAARCEKYCDIAMTSEKEAKDALNLKLYVMKDGLK
;
A
#
# COMPACT_ATOMS: atom_id res chain seq x y z
N ASN A 1 18.21 -14.80 -14.99
CA ASN A 1 19.11 -13.95 -14.19
C ASN A 1 18.30 -12.83 -13.54
N ASP A 2 18.92 -12.03 -12.64
CA ASP A 2 18.20 -11.03 -11.85
C ASP A 2 17.68 -9.87 -12.71
N ALA A 3 18.40 -9.45 -13.74
CA ALA A 3 17.93 -8.46 -14.70
C ALA A 3 16.69 -8.91 -15.48
N GLU A 4 16.56 -10.20 -15.78
CA GLU A 4 15.35 -10.77 -16.41
C GLU A 4 14.19 -10.84 -15.43
N LYS A 5 14.46 -11.14 -14.15
CA LYS A 5 13.42 -11.08 -13.10
C LYS A 5 12.92 -9.65 -12.92
N ALA A 6 13.83 -8.66 -12.80
CA ALA A 6 13.45 -7.25 -12.74
C ALA A 6 12.56 -6.84 -13.91
N LYS A 7 12.95 -7.23 -15.15
CA LYS A 7 12.17 -6.97 -16.35
C LYS A 7 10.80 -7.67 -16.34
N ALA A 8 10.72 -8.90 -15.83
CA ALA A 8 9.45 -9.63 -15.72
C ALA A 8 8.52 -8.95 -14.72
N TYR A 9 9.02 -8.60 -13.53
CA TYR A 9 8.24 -7.86 -12.55
C TYR A 9 7.80 -6.49 -13.07
N ASN A 10 8.67 -5.77 -13.79
CA ASN A 10 8.26 -4.49 -14.40
C ASN A 10 7.10 -4.65 -15.40
N LYS A 11 7.04 -5.74 -16.14
CA LYS A 11 5.85 -6.01 -16.99
C LYS A 11 4.59 -6.21 -16.17
N LEU A 12 4.69 -6.85 -15.01
CA LEU A 12 3.55 -6.99 -14.10
C LEU A 12 3.15 -5.64 -13.48
N VAL A 13 4.12 -4.76 -13.20
CA VAL A 13 3.82 -3.35 -12.84
C VAL A 13 3.04 -2.67 -13.95
N ASP A 14 3.48 -2.80 -15.21
CA ASP A 14 2.80 -2.18 -16.35
C ASP A 14 1.34 -2.66 -16.50
N LEU A 15 1.08 -3.95 -16.29
CA LEU A 15 -0.27 -4.51 -16.30
C LEU A 15 -1.13 -3.95 -15.17
N GLY A 16 -0.64 -4.00 -13.93
CA GLY A 16 -1.39 -3.47 -12.78
C GLY A 16 -1.65 -1.97 -12.91
N MET A 17 -0.67 -1.20 -13.39
CA MET A 17 -0.85 0.23 -13.64
C MET A 17 -1.84 0.52 -14.77
N LYS A 18 -1.90 -0.34 -15.78
CA LYS A 18 -2.91 -0.22 -16.84
C LYS A 18 -4.31 -0.37 -16.25
N ASP A 19 -4.56 -1.45 -15.50
CA ASP A 19 -5.86 -1.71 -14.88
C ASP A 19 -6.27 -0.57 -13.94
N PHE A 20 -5.36 -0.09 -13.11
CA PHE A 20 -5.58 1.05 -12.23
C PHE A 20 -5.91 2.33 -13.00
N ASN A 21 -5.07 2.71 -13.97
CA ASN A 21 -5.21 3.97 -14.71
C ASN A 21 -6.46 3.99 -15.59
N ASP A 22 -6.82 2.88 -16.21
CA ASP A 22 -8.02 2.79 -17.06
C ASP A 22 -9.27 3.12 -16.24
N GLN A 23 -9.41 2.53 -15.03
CA GLN A 23 -10.55 2.79 -14.16
C GLN A 23 -10.50 4.19 -13.53
N GLN A 24 -9.32 4.66 -13.14
CA GLN A 24 -9.14 6.01 -12.61
C GLN A 24 -9.51 7.07 -13.67
N SER A 25 -9.18 6.83 -14.93
CA SER A 25 -9.53 7.74 -16.02
C SER A 25 -11.04 7.84 -16.23
N ILE A 26 -11.78 6.72 -16.11
CA ILE A 26 -13.25 6.73 -16.15
C ILE A 26 -13.79 7.57 -14.98
N GLN A 27 -13.29 7.32 -13.76
CA GLN A 27 -13.71 8.06 -12.56
C GLN A 27 -13.47 9.56 -12.69
N GLN A 28 -12.30 9.98 -13.18
CA GLN A 28 -11.96 11.39 -13.41
C GLN A 28 -12.84 12.01 -14.49
N THR A 29 -13.10 11.28 -15.58
CA THR A 29 -13.99 11.73 -16.66
C THR A 29 -15.42 11.93 -16.15
N ASN A 30 -15.91 11.01 -15.32
CA ASN A 30 -17.22 11.12 -14.69
C ASN A 30 -17.34 12.40 -13.83
N GLN A 31 -16.31 12.69 -13.02
CA GLN A 31 -16.28 13.90 -12.21
C GLN A 31 -16.28 15.19 -13.04
N LEU A 32 -15.42 15.24 -14.07
CA LEU A 32 -15.25 16.44 -14.90
C LEU A 32 -16.46 16.69 -15.80
N MET A 33 -17.03 15.64 -16.39
CA MET A 33 -18.08 15.74 -17.38
C MET A 33 -19.48 15.48 -16.82
N LYS A 34 -19.58 15.25 -15.48
CA LYS A 34 -20.83 14.86 -14.79
C LYS A 34 -21.50 13.64 -15.42
N LYS A 35 -20.68 12.65 -15.80
CA LYS A 35 -21.13 11.38 -16.35
C LYS A 35 -21.19 10.31 -15.24
N ASN A 36 -21.80 9.18 -15.55
CA ASN A 36 -21.95 8.03 -14.68
C ASN A 36 -21.53 6.74 -15.41
N ASP A 37 -20.42 6.79 -16.15
CA ASP A 37 -19.88 5.60 -16.79
C ASP A 37 -19.43 4.60 -15.68
N PRO A 38 -19.67 3.29 -15.83
CA PRO A 38 -19.35 2.33 -14.78
C PRO A 38 -17.85 2.25 -14.52
N VAL A 39 -17.46 2.33 -13.25
CA VAL A 39 -16.10 2.11 -12.77
C VAL A 39 -16.03 0.74 -12.10
N ASP A 40 -15.11 -0.10 -12.51
CA ASP A 40 -14.84 -1.36 -11.82
C ASP A 40 -13.82 -1.13 -10.71
N GLU A 41 -14.33 -0.87 -9.50
CA GLU A 41 -13.48 -0.64 -8.33
C GLU A 41 -12.61 -1.84 -7.98
N ASN A 42 -13.06 -3.08 -8.23
CA ASN A 42 -12.26 -4.26 -7.96
C ASN A 42 -11.05 -4.30 -8.89
N VAL A 43 -11.25 -4.07 -10.19
CA VAL A 43 -10.15 -4.00 -11.16
C VAL A 43 -9.17 -2.88 -10.78
N MET A 44 -9.68 -1.71 -10.40
CA MET A 44 -8.86 -0.57 -9.98
C MET A 44 -8.02 -0.90 -8.74
N ASN A 45 -8.62 -1.45 -7.71
CA ASN A 45 -7.96 -1.75 -6.44
C ASN A 45 -6.96 -2.90 -6.55
N GLU A 46 -7.32 -3.98 -7.27
CA GLU A 46 -6.40 -5.08 -7.56
C GLU A 46 -5.25 -4.64 -8.47
N GLY A 47 -5.53 -3.81 -9.47
CA GLY A 47 -4.49 -3.21 -10.32
C GLY A 47 -3.49 -2.39 -9.50
N ALA A 48 -3.98 -1.53 -8.62
CA ALA A 48 -3.15 -0.73 -7.71
C ALA A 48 -2.29 -1.61 -6.79
N TYR A 49 -2.89 -2.61 -6.16
CA TYR A 49 -2.19 -3.55 -5.29
C TYR A 49 -1.10 -4.33 -6.04
N ASN A 50 -1.45 -4.91 -7.18
CA ASN A 50 -0.53 -5.70 -7.99
C ASN A 50 0.62 -4.85 -8.52
N ALA A 51 0.35 -3.62 -8.98
CA ALA A 51 1.39 -2.69 -9.41
C ALA A 51 2.39 -2.39 -8.29
N LEU A 52 1.89 -2.07 -7.09
CA LEU A 52 2.72 -1.79 -5.93
C LEU A 52 3.61 -2.98 -5.55
N MET A 53 3.02 -4.15 -5.35
CA MET A 53 3.76 -5.33 -4.91
C MET A 53 4.81 -5.78 -5.93
N ASN A 54 4.46 -5.74 -7.22
CA ASN A 54 5.41 -6.09 -8.28
C ASN A 54 6.51 -5.01 -8.47
N ALA A 55 6.24 -3.73 -8.17
CA ALA A 55 7.26 -2.69 -8.21
C ALA A 55 8.31 -2.89 -7.11
N ILE A 56 7.91 -3.34 -5.94
CA ILE A 56 8.83 -3.68 -4.84
C ILE A 56 9.72 -4.87 -5.25
N GLU A 57 9.12 -5.93 -5.79
CA GLU A 57 9.90 -7.08 -6.28
C GLU A 57 10.82 -6.69 -7.45
N CYS A 58 10.33 -5.86 -8.37
CA CYS A 58 11.15 -5.32 -9.44
C CYS A 58 12.37 -4.57 -8.87
N TYR A 59 12.16 -3.69 -7.91
CA TYR A 59 13.22 -2.91 -7.27
C TYR A 59 14.27 -3.81 -6.62
N LYS A 60 13.88 -4.84 -5.88
CA LYS A 60 14.82 -5.77 -5.23
C LYS A 60 15.82 -6.38 -6.24
N TYR A 61 15.35 -6.82 -7.39
CA TYR A 61 16.20 -7.40 -8.42
C TYR A 61 16.96 -6.35 -9.25
N ASP A 62 16.36 -5.19 -9.49
CA ASP A 62 16.96 -4.11 -10.29
C ASP A 62 18.15 -3.44 -9.59
N GLN A 63 18.20 -3.50 -8.25
CA GLN A 63 19.30 -2.99 -7.45
C GLN A 63 20.49 -3.98 -7.30
N LEU A 64 20.38 -5.19 -7.84
CA LEU A 64 21.44 -6.19 -7.74
C LEU A 64 22.54 -5.92 -8.79
N PRO A 65 23.82 -6.23 -8.47
CA PRO A 65 24.91 -6.06 -9.42
C PRO A 65 24.79 -7.04 -10.58
N ASN A 66 25.10 -6.58 -11.77
CA ASN A 66 25.18 -7.42 -12.96
C ASN A 66 26.42 -8.35 -12.92
N ALA A 67 26.58 -9.21 -13.94
CA ALA A 67 27.72 -10.14 -14.04
C ALA A 67 29.11 -9.48 -14.01
N LYS A 68 29.18 -8.16 -14.19
CA LYS A 68 30.43 -7.36 -14.10
C LYS A 68 30.58 -6.66 -12.73
N GLY A 69 29.72 -7.00 -11.75
CA GLY A 69 29.72 -6.39 -10.42
C GLY A 69 29.18 -4.95 -10.37
N LYS A 70 28.59 -4.44 -11.46
CA LYS A 70 28.07 -3.07 -11.53
C LYS A 70 26.57 -3.05 -11.29
N VAL A 71 26.13 -2.19 -10.36
CA VAL A 71 24.71 -1.84 -10.16
C VAL A 71 24.30 -0.79 -11.19
N SER A 72 23.24 -1.07 -11.96
CA SER A 72 22.75 -0.18 -13.02
C SER A 72 21.24 -0.30 -13.14
N PRO A 73 20.48 0.31 -12.21
CA PRO A 73 19.03 0.21 -12.17
C PRO A 73 18.37 0.81 -13.42
N LYS A 74 17.34 0.15 -13.92
CA LYS A 74 16.60 0.56 -15.12
C LYS A 74 15.17 1.00 -14.82
N PHE A 75 14.62 0.62 -13.66
CA PHE A 75 13.22 0.76 -13.33
C PHE A 75 12.96 1.69 -12.14
N ASN A 76 13.90 2.59 -11.82
CA ASN A 76 13.75 3.58 -10.72
C ASN A 76 12.50 4.46 -10.86
N GLY A 77 12.00 4.68 -12.09
CA GLY A 77 10.77 5.42 -12.34
C GLY A 77 9.51 4.77 -11.76
N ASN A 78 9.57 3.50 -11.36
CA ASN A 78 8.44 2.83 -10.75
C ASN A 78 8.02 3.48 -9.41
N ALA A 79 8.95 4.05 -8.65
CA ALA A 79 8.64 4.75 -7.39
C ALA A 79 7.53 5.80 -7.58
N THR A 80 7.70 6.71 -8.53
CA THR A 80 6.73 7.77 -8.83
C THR A 80 5.45 7.21 -9.45
N ARG A 81 5.59 6.20 -10.33
CA ARG A 81 4.44 5.59 -11.02
C ARG A 81 3.46 4.94 -10.07
N VAL A 82 3.97 4.15 -9.09
CA VAL A 82 3.10 3.39 -8.18
C VAL A 82 2.74 4.15 -6.91
N TRP A 83 3.24 5.38 -6.71
CA TRP A 83 2.91 6.16 -5.52
C TRP A 83 1.41 6.44 -5.42
N GLY A 84 0.78 6.90 -6.50
CA GLY A 84 -0.67 7.11 -6.54
C GLY A 84 -1.48 5.83 -6.37
N ALA A 85 -1.00 4.71 -6.94
CA ALA A 85 -1.60 3.40 -6.75
C ALA A 85 -1.52 2.96 -5.27
N ARG A 86 -0.39 3.20 -4.59
CA ARG A 86 -0.25 2.96 -3.15
C ARG A 86 -1.27 3.77 -2.34
N GLN A 87 -1.46 5.05 -2.66
CA GLN A 87 -2.45 5.89 -1.99
C GLN A 87 -3.89 5.41 -2.24
N GLN A 88 -4.20 4.86 -3.41
CA GLN A 88 -5.50 4.25 -3.70
C GLN A 88 -5.85 3.12 -2.73
N LEU A 89 -4.87 2.41 -2.18
CA LEU A 89 -5.13 1.32 -1.23
C LEU A 89 -5.76 1.80 0.09
N VAL A 90 -5.63 3.07 0.43
CA VAL A 90 -6.36 3.66 1.57
C VAL A 90 -7.86 3.66 1.29
N ASN A 91 -8.26 4.11 0.10
CA ASN A 91 -9.67 4.11 -0.33
C ASN A 91 -10.20 2.68 -0.50
N ALA A 92 -9.39 1.79 -1.07
CA ALA A 92 -9.74 0.38 -1.24
C ALA A 92 -10.03 -0.30 0.10
N GLY A 93 -9.18 -0.09 1.11
CA GLY A 93 -9.40 -0.61 2.45
C GLY A 93 -10.61 0.01 3.13
N GLN A 94 -10.90 1.30 2.92
CA GLN A 94 -12.10 1.95 3.43
C GLN A 94 -13.37 1.36 2.82
N THR A 95 -13.41 1.15 1.51
CA THR A 95 -14.52 0.49 0.81
C THR A 95 -14.71 -0.95 1.32
N ALA A 96 -13.62 -1.68 1.51
CA ALA A 96 -13.66 -3.03 2.08
C ALA A 96 -14.24 -3.03 3.51
N ALA A 97 -13.86 -2.06 4.35
CA ALA A 97 -14.39 -1.91 5.70
C ALA A 97 -15.89 -1.62 5.72
N GLN A 98 -16.37 -0.72 4.84
CA GLN A 98 -17.80 -0.42 4.70
C GLN A 98 -18.61 -1.63 4.25
N ASN A 99 -17.99 -2.53 3.48
CA ASN A 99 -18.61 -3.77 3.00
C ASN A 99 -18.37 -4.98 3.93
N ASN A 100 -17.81 -4.78 5.12
CA ASN A 100 -17.49 -5.81 6.11
C ASN A 100 -16.55 -6.93 5.58
N LYS A 101 -15.63 -6.59 4.68
CA LYS A 101 -14.67 -7.51 4.08
C LYS A 101 -13.32 -7.43 4.79
N ALA A 102 -13.22 -8.02 5.97
CA ALA A 102 -12.05 -7.91 6.85
C ALA A 102 -10.72 -8.32 6.19
N ASP A 103 -10.72 -9.37 5.38
CA ASP A 103 -9.51 -9.84 4.68
C ASP A 103 -9.02 -8.82 3.64
N GLU A 104 -9.95 -8.19 2.90
CA GLU A 104 -9.61 -7.13 1.95
C GLU A 104 -9.10 -5.87 2.68
N VAL A 105 -9.67 -5.53 3.84
CA VAL A 105 -9.15 -4.43 4.69
C VAL A 105 -7.70 -4.67 5.04
N LEU A 106 -7.39 -5.84 5.58
CA LEU A 106 -6.02 -6.19 5.96
C LEU A 106 -5.08 -6.33 4.76
N LYS A 107 -5.59 -6.71 3.60
CA LYS A 107 -4.84 -6.74 2.34
C LYS A 107 -4.44 -5.32 1.92
N TYR A 108 -5.40 -4.42 1.77
CA TYR A 108 -5.15 -3.11 1.18
C TYR A 108 -4.49 -2.13 2.17
N TRP A 109 -5.04 -1.95 3.37
CA TRP A 109 -4.40 -1.11 4.37
C TRP A 109 -3.07 -1.69 4.83
N GLY A 110 -2.97 -3.04 4.93
CA GLY A 110 -1.71 -3.70 5.23
C GLY A 110 -0.64 -3.38 4.18
N ALA A 111 -0.96 -3.54 2.89
CA ALA A 111 0.00 -3.21 1.82
C ALA A 111 0.39 -1.72 1.84
N PHE A 112 -0.54 -0.80 2.11
CA PHE A 112 -0.24 0.62 2.25
C PHE A 112 0.75 0.88 3.41
N LEU A 113 0.48 0.32 4.60
CA LEU A 113 1.28 0.54 5.81
C LEU A 113 2.63 -0.16 5.73
N ASP A 114 2.66 -1.40 5.26
CA ASP A 114 3.85 -2.23 5.23
C ASP A 114 4.91 -1.74 4.24
N THR A 115 4.48 -0.94 3.26
CA THR A 115 5.34 -0.41 2.21
C THR A 115 5.81 1.03 2.43
N ASP A 116 5.44 1.65 3.54
CA ASP A 116 5.80 3.05 3.82
C ASP A 116 7.32 3.29 3.85
N SER A 117 8.06 2.37 4.43
CA SER A 117 9.52 2.45 4.57
C SER A 117 10.29 1.71 3.46
N GLU A 118 9.63 1.26 2.39
CA GLU A 118 10.30 0.54 1.31
C GLU A 118 11.35 1.42 0.61
N PRO A 119 12.57 0.90 0.38
CA PRO A 119 13.63 1.64 -0.30
C PRO A 119 13.25 2.16 -1.69
N LEU A 120 12.32 1.49 -2.36
CA LEU A 120 11.73 1.95 -3.63
C LEU A 120 11.29 3.42 -3.54
N PHE A 121 10.70 3.83 -2.41
CA PHE A 121 10.14 5.16 -2.22
C PHE A 121 11.12 6.19 -1.67
N ALA A 122 12.42 5.86 -1.55
CA ALA A 122 13.43 6.80 -1.05
C ALA A 122 13.47 8.11 -1.86
N SER A 123 13.23 8.03 -3.18
CA SER A 123 13.26 9.16 -4.12
C SER A 123 11.93 9.93 -4.24
N VAL A 124 10.87 9.51 -3.57
CA VAL A 124 9.58 10.22 -3.60
C VAL A 124 9.71 11.55 -2.86
N ASP A 125 9.05 12.58 -3.40
CA ASP A 125 9.07 13.94 -2.87
C ASP A 125 8.67 14.00 -1.40
N ALA A 126 9.43 14.77 -0.61
CA ALA A 126 9.22 14.89 0.83
C ALA A 126 7.84 15.47 1.19
N LYS A 127 7.27 16.35 0.35
CA LYS A 127 5.93 16.91 0.59
C LYS A 127 4.85 15.87 0.42
N GLN A 128 5.01 14.94 -0.54
CA GLN A 128 4.07 13.84 -0.72
C GLN A 128 4.09 12.90 0.49
N LYS A 129 5.26 12.60 1.03
CA LYS A 129 5.40 11.80 2.24
C LYS A 129 4.85 12.52 3.49
N GLU A 130 5.08 13.83 3.58
CA GLU A 130 4.57 14.62 4.70
C GLU A 130 3.03 14.66 4.72
N ALA A 131 2.40 14.77 3.56
CA ALA A 131 0.95 14.73 3.44
C ALA A 131 0.34 13.39 3.93
N GLU A 132 1.05 12.29 3.82
CA GLU A 132 0.60 10.99 4.36
C GLU A 132 0.58 10.95 5.89
N LYS A 133 1.44 11.71 6.56
CA LYS A 133 1.50 11.73 8.02
C LYS A 133 0.19 12.20 8.67
N GLU A 134 -0.61 12.97 7.94
CA GLU A 134 -1.90 13.46 8.44
C GLU A 134 -2.92 12.32 8.67
N TYR A 135 -2.79 11.22 7.96
CA TYR A 135 -3.79 10.14 8.01
C TYR A 135 -3.22 8.73 8.23
N ILE A 136 -1.90 8.51 8.09
CA ILE A 136 -1.29 7.18 8.24
C ILE A 136 -1.56 6.58 9.63
N GLY A 137 -1.51 7.40 10.68
CA GLY A 137 -1.81 6.96 12.05
C GLY A 137 -3.23 6.44 12.21
N GLN A 138 -4.20 7.14 11.60
CA GLN A 138 -5.61 6.72 11.62
C GLN A 138 -5.82 5.41 10.85
N VAL A 139 -5.25 5.30 9.65
CA VAL A 139 -5.30 4.06 8.87
C VAL A 139 -4.69 2.90 9.64
N ALA A 140 -3.55 3.13 10.29
CA ALA A 140 -2.86 2.13 11.10
C ALA A 140 -3.70 1.68 12.30
N LEU A 141 -4.34 2.61 13.03
CA LEU A 141 -5.22 2.26 14.15
C LEU A 141 -6.40 1.40 13.70
N PHE A 142 -7.05 1.75 12.58
CA PHE A 142 -8.14 0.94 12.05
C PHE A 142 -7.65 -0.43 11.58
N ALA A 143 -6.55 -0.51 10.85
CA ALA A 143 -5.96 -1.78 10.44
C ALA A 143 -5.58 -2.66 11.64
N ALA A 144 -5.05 -2.06 12.74
CA ALA A 144 -4.76 -2.77 13.97
C ALA A 144 -6.01 -3.39 14.60
N ARG A 145 -7.16 -2.67 14.60
CA ARG A 145 -8.44 -3.21 15.10
C ARG A 145 -8.91 -4.42 14.29
N TYR A 146 -8.79 -4.38 12.96
CA TYR A 146 -9.10 -5.53 12.10
C TYR A 146 -8.14 -6.70 12.33
N ALA A 147 -6.85 -6.44 12.49
CA ALA A 147 -5.87 -7.47 12.83
C ALA A 147 -6.15 -8.12 14.20
N TYR A 148 -6.55 -7.32 15.20
CA TYR A 148 -7.00 -7.84 16.50
C TYR A 148 -8.22 -8.76 16.38
N GLN A 149 -9.24 -8.34 15.63
CA GLN A 149 -10.43 -9.17 15.38
C GLN A 149 -10.09 -10.47 14.64
N ALA A 150 -9.13 -10.43 13.73
CA ALA A 150 -8.62 -11.59 13.01
C ALA A 150 -7.66 -12.45 13.86
N LYS A 151 -7.38 -12.08 15.12
CA LYS A 151 -6.42 -12.72 16.02
C LYS A 151 -4.98 -12.75 15.48
N ASP A 152 -4.64 -11.78 14.65
CA ASP A 152 -3.29 -11.57 14.13
C ASP A 152 -2.54 -10.58 15.01
N ALA A 153 -1.98 -11.09 16.10
CA ALA A 153 -1.26 -10.29 17.08
C ALA A 153 -0.09 -9.53 16.46
N ALA A 154 0.66 -10.18 15.56
CA ALA A 154 1.87 -9.59 14.97
C ALA A 154 1.52 -8.34 14.13
N ARG A 155 0.50 -8.42 13.26
CA ARG A 155 0.04 -7.25 12.51
C ARG A 155 -0.62 -6.22 13.40
N CYS A 156 -1.39 -6.64 14.41
CA CYS A 156 -1.99 -5.72 15.36
C CYS A 156 -0.93 -4.88 16.10
N GLU A 157 0.08 -5.52 16.67
CA GLU A 157 1.18 -4.82 17.35
C GLU A 157 1.93 -3.88 16.41
N LYS A 158 2.30 -4.35 15.20
CA LYS A 158 2.98 -3.56 14.19
C LYS A 158 2.20 -2.29 13.83
N TYR A 159 0.90 -2.43 13.60
CA TYR A 159 0.07 -1.29 13.20
C TYR A 159 -0.24 -0.36 14.39
N CYS A 160 -0.33 -0.88 15.60
CA CYS A 160 -0.37 -0.05 16.81
C CYS A 160 0.90 0.82 16.93
N ASP A 161 2.09 0.25 16.65
CA ASP A 161 3.35 1.01 16.71
C ASP A 161 3.36 2.16 15.69
N ILE A 162 2.84 1.94 14.48
CA ILE A 162 2.67 3.00 13.49
C ILE A 162 1.66 4.04 13.99
N ALA A 163 0.51 3.62 14.49
CA ALA A 163 -0.53 4.53 14.98
C ALA A 163 -0.06 5.39 16.16
N MET A 164 0.81 4.85 17.02
CA MET A 164 1.38 5.59 18.16
C MET A 164 2.32 6.74 17.74
N THR A 165 2.76 6.80 16.49
CA THR A 165 3.51 7.96 15.98
C THR A 165 2.64 9.20 15.80
N SER A 166 1.32 9.05 15.77
CA SER A 166 0.34 10.13 15.70
C SER A 166 -0.19 10.47 17.09
N GLU A 167 -0.10 11.73 17.50
CA GLU A 167 -0.59 12.18 18.82
C GLU A 167 -2.09 11.87 19.02
N LYS A 168 -2.89 11.93 17.95
CA LYS A 168 -4.33 11.70 18.01
C LYS A 168 -4.68 10.24 18.31
N GLU A 169 -3.95 9.31 17.71
CA GLU A 169 -4.22 7.88 17.77
C GLU A 169 -3.42 7.16 18.86
N ALA A 170 -2.37 7.78 19.40
CA ALA A 170 -1.40 7.15 20.30
C ALA A 170 -2.05 6.48 21.51
N LYS A 171 -3.02 7.13 22.15
CA LYS A 171 -3.69 6.60 23.34
C LYS A 171 -4.51 5.34 23.02
N ASP A 172 -5.28 5.39 21.93
CA ASP A 172 -6.13 4.26 21.52
C ASP A 172 -5.29 3.09 21.03
N ALA A 173 -4.23 3.37 20.29
CA ALA A 173 -3.28 2.37 19.83
C ALA A 173 -2.56 1.67 20.99
N LEU A 174 -2.12 2.42 22.01
CA LEU A 174 -1.52 1.85 23.22
C LEU A 174 -2.51 0.95 23.96
N ASN A 175 -3.76 1.39 24.14
CA ASN A 175 -4.79 0.58 24.80
C ASN A 175 -5.03 -0.73 24.02
N LEU A 176 -5.13 -0.67 22.70
CA LEU A 176 -5.32 -1.86 21.87
C LEU A 176 -4.13 -2.82 22.00
N LYS A 177 -2.91 -2.30 22.00
CA LYS A 177 -1.68 -3.11 22.19
C LYS A 177 -1.69 -3.81 23.55
N LEU A 178 -2.14 -3.13 24.61
CA LEU A 178 -2.28 -3.72 25.94
C LEU A 178 -3.34 -4.86 25.97
N TYR A 179 -4.44 -4.72 25.20
CA TYR A 179 -5.42 -5.81 25.07
C TYR A 179 -4.81 -7.03 24.39
N VAL A 180 -4.05 -6.86 23.30
CA VAL A 180 -3.35 -7.98 22.64
C VAL A 180 -2.46 -8.72 23.61
N MET A 181 -1.69 -8.00 24.43
CA MET A 181 -0.80 -8.61 25.42
C MET A 181 -1.59 -9.34 26.51
N LYS A 182 -2.70 -8.76 27.00
CA LYS A 182 -3.54 -9.34 28.05
C LYS A 182 -4.27 -10.58 27.57
N ASP A 183 -4.80 -10.58 26.35
CA ASP A 183 -5.55 -11.70 25.79
C ASP A 183 -4.65 -12.87 25.39
N GLY A 184 -3.32 -12.70 25.50
CA GLY A 184 -2.35 -13.74 25.17
C GLY A 184 -2.39 -14.17 23.71
N LEU A 185 -2.85 -13.28 22.84
CA LEU A 185 -2.76 -13.47 21.38
C LEU A 185 -1.27 -13.50 21.03
N LYS A 186 -0.75 -14.70 20.74
CA LYS A 186 0.64 -14.93 20.33
C LYS A 186 0.67 -15.55 18.94
#